data_9d7a9b982dd9af62750f56fd691a7e2d
#
_entry.id   9d7a9b982dd9af62750f56fd691a7e2d
#
_cell.length_a   1.000
_cell.length_b   1.000
_cell.length_c   1.000
_cell.angle_alpha   90.00
_cell.angle_beta   90.00
_cell.angle_gamma   90.00
#
_symmetry.space_group_name_H-M   'P 1'
#
loop_
_entity.id
_entity.type
_entity.pdbx_description
1 polymer ?
#
loop_
_entity_poly.entity_id
_entity_poly.type
_entity_poly.pdbx_seq_one_letter_code
_entity_poly.pdbx_strand_id
1 'polypeptide(L)'
;MPITHLAVIAIVQGLTEFLPISSSGHLLLVPALTGWSDHGLSIDIAAHSGSLCAVLLYFRSDVATAGKALIRLGLGQRGKDSRFLGYLLVASCPTIVVGAGVVAIEPNLFRNIEVIAWATLIGAALLYITDQFGS
;
A
#
# COMPACT_ATOMS: atom_id res chain seq x y z
N MET A 1 20.53 -2.85 14.01
CA MET A 1 20.57 -2.71 12.56
C MET A 1 21.34 -1.45 12.18
N PRO A 2 22.32 -1.48 11.26
CA PRO A 2 23.07 -0.31 10.83
C PRO A 2 22.17 0.74 10.17
N ILE A 3 22.47 2.02 10.37
CA ILE A 3 21.69 3.13 9.78
C ILE A 3 21.72 3.10 8.23
N THR A 4 22.80 2.57 7.66
CA THR A 4 22.94 2.37 6.21
C THR A 4 21.88 1.41 5.66
N HIS A 5 21.55 0.33 6.38
CA HIS A 5 20.49 -0.60 6.00
C HIS A 5 19.13 0.07 6.02
N LEU A 6 18.85 0.86 7.06
CA LEU A 6 17.60 1.64 7.17
C LEU A 6 17.47 2.64 6.02
N ALA A 7 18.57 3.32 5.66
CA ALA A 7 18.57 4.26 4.54
C ALA A 7 18.27 3.55 3.21
N VAL A 8 18.89 2.40 2.95
CA VAL A 8 18.60 1.61 1.74
C VAL A 8 17.14 1.18 1.69
N ILE A 9 16.59 0.66 2.78
CA ILE A 9 15.18 0.26 2.89
C ILE A 9 14.26 1.45 2.63
N ALA A 10 14.54 2.60 3.24
CA ALA A 10 13.73 3.81 3.05
C ALA A 10 13.77 4.32 1.61
N ILE A 11 14.93 4.26 0.94
CA ILE A 11 15.07 4.64 -0.47
C ILE A 11 14.31 3.67 -1.37
N VAL A 12 14.49 2.35 -1.16
CA VAL A 12 13.78 1.32 -1.93
C VAL A 12 12.28 1.50 -1.77
N GLN A 13 11.79 1.64 -0.53
CA GLN A 13 10.38 1.88 -0.25
C GLN A 13 9.87 3.14 -0.94
N GLY A 14 10.56 4.27 -0.79
CA GLY A 14 10.15 5.54 -1.37
C GLY A 14 10.09 5.53 -2.90
N LEU A 15 10.95 4.74 -3.57
CA LEU A 15 10.93 4.60 -5.02
C LEU A 15 9.86 3.61 -5.50
N THR A 16 9.69 2.50 -4.79
CA THR A 16 8.81 1.41 -5.25
C THR A 16 7.35 1.58 -4.84
N GLU A 17 7.05 2.38 -3.82
CA GLU A 17 5.68 2.60 -3.34
C GLU A 17 4.78 3.27 -4.38
N PHE A 18 5.35 4.15 -5.20
CA PHE A 18 4.61 4.88 -6.23
C PHE A 18 4.64 4.20 -7.60
N LEU A 19 5.33 3.09 -7.72
CA LEU A 19 5.39 2.30 -8.94
C LEU A 19 4.49 1.06 -8.80
N PRO A 20 3.84 0.59 -9.87
CA PRO A 20 2.99 -0.60 -9.82
C PRO A 20 3.82 -1.90 -9.84
N ILE A 21 4.81 -2.02 -8.92
CA ILE A 21 5.82 -3.10 -8.89
C ILE A 21 5.94 -3.84 -7.56
N SER A 22 4.98 -3.69 -6.65
CA SER A 22 4.99 -4.27 -5.30
C SER A 22 6.18 -3.85 -4.42
N SER A 23 6.02 -2.78 -3.66
CA SER A 23 7.04 -2.30 -2.70
C SER A 23 7.41 -3.36 -1.67
N SER A 24 6.44 -4.10 -1.13
CA SER A 24 6.68 -5.18 -0.17
C SER A 24 7.57 -6.29 -0.74
N GLY A 25 7.41 -6.63 -2.03
CA GLY A 25 8.29 -7.58 -2.72
C GLY A 25 9.73 -7.09 -2.75
N HIS A 26 9.93 -5.81 -3.06
CA HIS A 26 11.28 -5.21 -3.11
C HIS A 26 11.93 -5.14 -1.73
N LEU A 27 11.16 -4.81 -0.68
CA LEU A 27 11.69 -4.81 0.69
C LEU A 27 12.18 -6.19 1.14
N LEU A 28 11.52 -7.26 0.74
CA LEU A 28 11.95 -8.63 1.01
C LEU A 28 13.13 -9.08 0.14
N LEU A 29 13.27 -8.54 -1.07
CA LEU A 29 14.41 -8.83 -1.94
C LEU A 29 15.71 -8.22 -1.40
N VAL A 30 15.67 -7.07 -0.74
CA VAL A 30 16.90 -6.43 -0.20
C VAL A 30 17.70 -7.39 0.69
N PRO A 31 17.14 -7.97 1.78
CA PRO A 31 17.89 -8.92 2.60
C PRO A 31 18.24 -10.21 1.84
N ALA A 32 17.38 -10.69 0.95
CA ALA A 32 17.64 -11.90 0.17
C ALA A 32 18.85 -11.75 -0.78
N LEU A 33 19.04 -10.57 -1.39
CA LEU A 33 20.13 -10.30 -2.32
C LEU A 33 21.42 -9.86 -1.63
N THR A 34 21.31 -9.19 -0.49
CA THR A 34 22.47 -8.64 0.24
C THR A 34 23.02 -9.59 1.28
N GLY A 35 22.29 -10.67 1.62
CA GLY A 35 22.62 -11.55 2.74
C GLY A 35 22.40 -10.90 4.11
N TRP A 36 21.70 -9.76 4.19
CA TRP A 36 21.36 -9.13 5.46
C TRP A 36 20.30 -9.94 6.19
N SER A 37 20.28 -9.85 7.52
CA SER A 37 19.15 -10.39 8.27
C SER A 37 17.87 -9.65 7.93
N ASP A 38 16.75 -10.37 7.88
CA ASP A 38 15.43 -9.76 7.69
C ASP A 38 15.18 -8.69 8.76
N HIS A 39 14.77 -7.51 8.31
CA HIS A 39 14.55 -6.35 9.17
C HIS A 39 13.23 -6.40 9.94
N GLY A 40 12.34 -7.32 9.58
CA GLY A 40 11.10 -7.59 10.31
C GLY A 40 9.96 -6.62 10.00
N LEU A 41 8.76 -7.05 10.35
CA LEU A 41 7.50 -6.34 10.07
C LEU A 41 7.48 -4.91 10.61
N SER A 42 8.12 -4.64 11.75
CA SER A 42 8.12 -3.30 12.35
C SER A 42 8.82 -2.25 11.47
N ILE A 43 9.90 -2.63 10.82
CA ILE A 43 10.62 -1.75 9.88
C ILE A 43 9.81 -1.55 8.60
N ASP A 44 9.16 -2.61 8.09
CA ASP A 44 8.26 -2.51 6.94
C ASP A 44 7.13 -1.51 7.21
N ILE A 45 6.48 -1.63 8.36
CA ILE A 45 5.40 -0.70 8.77
C ILE A 45 5.94 0.74 8.90
N ALA A 46 7.12 0.91 9.49
CA ALA A 46 7.72 2.24 9.62
C ALA A 46 8.03 2.86 8.24
N ALA A 47 8.56 2.08 7.31
CA ALA A 47 8.85 2.52 5.95
C ALA A 47 7.58 2.93 5.19
N HIS A 48 6.52 2.11 5.24
CA HIS A 48 5.22 2.43 4.66
C HIS A 48 4.56 3.65 5.33
N SER A 49 4.70 3.79 6.65
CA SER A 49 4.21 4.97 7.37
C SER A 49 4.90 6.26 6.90
N GLY A 50 6.20 6.18 6.61
CA GLY A 50 6.96 7.29 6.02
C GLY A 50 6.43 7.69 4.64
N SER A 51 6.19 6.72 3.75
CA SER A 51 5.58 6.97 2.44
C SER A 51 4.17 7.56 2.57
N LEU A 52 3.36 7.03 3.48
CA LEU A 52 2.02 7.58 3.76
C LEU A 52 2.08 9.04 4.22
N CYS A 53 2.99 9.36 5.14
CA CYS A 53 3.18 10.76 5.58
C CYS A 53 3.56 11.67 4.41
N ALA A 54 4.45 11.22 3.53
CA ALA A 54 4.84 11.98 2.33
C ALA A 54 3.64 12.23 1.41
N VAL A 55 2.80 11.23 1.16
CA VAL A 55 1.57 11.35 0.37
C VAL A 55 0.59 12.33 1.01
N LEU A 56 0.35 12.21 2.31
CA LEU A 56 -0.57 13.10 3.03
C LEU A 56 -0.09 14.56 3.00
N LEU A 57 1.21 14.79 3.08
CA LEU A 57 1.79 16.12 2.96
C LEU A 57 1.70 16.67 1.53
N TYR A 58 1.97 15.85 0.54
CA TYR A 58 1.89 16.25 -0.87
C TYR A 58 0.45 16.59 -1.26
N PHE A 59 -0.51 15.73 -0.94
CA PHE A 59 -1.94 15.90 -1.25
C PHE A 59 -2.73 16.58 -0.11
N ARG A 60 -2.08 17.42 0.71
CA ARG A 60 -2.72 18.00 1.90
C ARG A 60 -4.05 18.75 1.63
N SER A 61 -4.18 19.38 0.46
CA SER A 61 -5.43 20.04 0.05
C SER A 61 -6.56 19.06 -0.18
N ASP A 62 -6.27 17.95 -0.86
CA ASP A 62 -7.25 16.91 -1.17
C ASP A 62 -7.63 16.14 0.09
N VAL A 63 -6.65 15.86 0.95
CA VAL A 63 -6.86 15.28 2.28
C VAL A 63 -7.76 16.15 3.14
N ALA A 64 -7.52 17.47 3.15
CA ALA A 64 -8.36 18.41 3.90
C ALA A 64 -9.80 18.45 3.33
N THR A 65 -9.95 18.37 2.00
CA THR A 65 -11.25 18.33 1.34
C THR A 65 -11.99 17.02 1.66
N ALA A 66 -11.29 15.88 1.58
CA ALA A 66 -11.85 14.59 1.96
C ALA A 66 -12.25 14.54 3.45
N GLY A 67 -11.43 15.12 4.33
CA GLY A 67 -11.74 15.23 5.76
C GLY A 67 -13.00 16.05 6.03
N LYS A 68 -13.16 17.20 5.36
CA LYS A 68 -14.38 18.02 5.43
C LYS A 68 -15.59 17.26 4.90
N ALA A 69 -15.44 16.52 3.79
CA ALA A 69 -16.50 15.69 3.23
C ALA A 69 -16.94 14.58 4.20
N LEU A 70 -15.99 13.96 4.90
CA LEU A 70 -16.26 12.94 5.91
C LEU A 70 -17.07 13.51 7.08
N ILE A 71 -16.67 14.67 7.60
CA ILE A 71 -17.41 15.36 8.68
C ILE A 71 -18.83 15.70 8.22
N ARG A 72 -19.01 16.25 7.02
CA ARG A 72 -20.34 16.59 6.47
C ARG A 72 -21.21 15.35 6.29
N LEU A 73 -20.62 14.23 5.84
CA LEU A 73 -21.33 12.97 5.70
C LEU A 73 -21.83 12.46 7.07
N GLY A 74 -20.98 12.54 8.11
CA GLY A 74 -21.37 12.21 9.48
C GLY A 74 -22.49 13.10 10.05
N LEU A 75 -22.60 14.35 9.57
CA LEU A 75 -23.67 15.29 9.90
C LEU A 75 -24.92 15.14 9.01
N GLY A 76 -24.99 14.10 8.17
CA GLY A 76 -26.11 13.83 7.27
C GLY A 76 -26.20 14.77 6.05
N GLN A 77 -25.19 15.62 5.83
CA GLN A 77 -25.14 16.52 4.70
C GLN A 77 -24.54 15.80 3.48
N ARG A 78 -25.34 15.68 2.41
CA ARG A 78 -24.93 15.03 1.16
C ARG A 78 -24.52 16.08 0.11
N GLY A 79 -23.33 15.90 -0.50
CA GLY A 79 -22.81 16.75 -1.57
C GLY A 79 -22.03 15.93 -2.60
N LYS A 80 -21.45 16.59 -3.62
CA LYS A 80 -20.61 15.92 -4.63
C LYS A 80 -19.40 15.23 -3.98
N ASP A 81 -18.77 15.89 -3.03
CA ASP A 81 -17.60 15.38 -2.31
C ASP A 81 -17.94 14.15 -1.46
N SER A 82 -19.15 14.13 -0.86
CA SER A 82 -19.63 12.98 -0.07
C SER A 82 -19.88 11.75 -0.93
N ARG A 83 -20.28 11.90 -2.20
CA ARG A 83 -20.44 10.78 -3.14
C ARG A 83 -19.09 10.20 -3.53
N PHE A 84 -18.11 11.04 -3.84
CA PHE A 84 -16.76 10.59 -4.14
C PHE A 84 -16.15 9.80 -2.98
N LEU A 85 -16.28 10.32 -1.75
CA LEU A 85 -15.85 9.63 -0.55
C LEU A 85 -16.56 8.28 -0.37
N GLY A 86 -17.87 8.23 -0.64
CA GLY A 86 -18.65 6.99 -0.61
C GLY A 86 -18.12 5.94 -1.57
N TYR A 87 -17.81 6.33 -2.81
CA TYR A 87 -17.21 5.42 -3.80
C TYR A 87 -15.83 4.93 -3.36
N LEU A 88 -15.01 5.81 -2.77
CA LEU A 88 -13.69 5.43 -2.25
C LEU A 88 -13.81 4.40 -1.12
N LEU A 89 -14.71 4.61 -0.17
CA LEU A 89 -14.95 3.68 0.93
C LEU A 89 -15.45 2.31 0.43
N VAL A 90 -16.42 2.31 -0.49
CA VAL A 90 -16.94 1.07 -1.09
C VAL A 90 -15.86 0.34 -1.88
N ALA A 91 -15.05 1.05 -2.67
CA ALA A 91 -13.95 0.45 -3.42
C ALA A 91 -12.84 -0.12 -2.52
N SER A 92 -12.61 0.48 -1.35
CA SER A 92 -11.61 0.00 -0.38
C SER A 92 -12.09 -1.20 0.45
N CYS A 93 -13.40 -1.36 0.60
CA CYS A 93 -14.00 -2.39 1.46
C CYS A 93 -13.55 -3.83 1.12
N PRO A 94 -13.57 -4.29 -0.15
CA PRO A 94 -13.12 -5.64 -0.50
C PRO A 94 -11.66 -5.90 -0.08
N THR A 95 -10.78 -4.93 -0.32
CA THR A 95 -9.36 -5.04 0.02
C THR A 95 -9.15 -5.14 1.53
N ILE A 96 -9.86 -4.33 2.31
CA ILE A 96 -9.79 -4.35 3.78
C ILE A 96 -10.31 -5.69 4.31
N VAL A 97 -11.46 -6.16 3.82
CA VAL A 97 -12.07 -7.42 4.30
C VAL A 97 -11.19 -8.62 3.96
N VAL A 98 -10.73 -8.73 2.72
CA VAL A 98 -9.85 -9.82 2.28
C VAL A 98 -8.51 -9.76 3.01
N GLY A 99 -7.88 -8.58 3.08
CA GLY A 99 -6.60 -8.39 3.75
C GLY A 99 -6.67 -8.73 5.25
N ALA A 100 -7.69 -8.24 5.95
CA ALA A 100 -7.89 -8.56 7.36
C ALA A 100 -8.17 -10.06 7.57
N GLY A 101 -8.96 -10.68 6.70
CA GLY A 101 -9.22 -12.12 6.74
C GLY A 101 -7.97 -12.96 6.57
N VAL A 102 -7.14 -12.63 5.59
CA VAL A 102 -5.86 -13.34 5.36
C VAL A 102 -4.91 -13.18 6.54
N VAL A 103 -4.74 -11.96 7.06
CA VAL A 103 -3.87 -11.71 8.22
C VAL A 103 -4.37 -12.46 9.47
N ALA A 104 -5.67 -12.60 9.65
CA ALA A 104 -6.24 -13.34 10.78
C ALA A 104 -6.00 -14.87 10.70
N ILE A 105 -5.93 -15.42 9.48
CA ILE A 105 -5.75 -16.86 9.26
C ILE A 105 -4.25 -17.22 9.24
N GLU A 106 -3.46 -16.47 8.47
CA GLU A 106 -2.03 -16.74 8.27
C GLU A 106 -1.22 -15.43 8.22
N PRO A 107 -0.80 -14.93 9.40
CA PRO A 107 -0.12 -13.62 9.51
C PRO A 107 1.18 -13.52 8.70
N ASN A 108 1.85 -14.66 8.45
CA ASN A 108 3.13 -14.70 7.74
C ASN A 108 3.00 -14.86 6.22
N LEU A 109 1.77 -15.06 5.71
CA LEU A 109 1.55 -15.29 4.28
C LEU A 109 2.12 -14.16 3.42
N PHE A 110 1.95 -12.92 3.84
CA PHE A 110 2.46 -11.74 3.14
C PHE A 110 3.97 -11.52 3.29
N ARG A 111 4.68 -12.37 4.04
CA ARG A 111 6.15 -12.38 4.13
C ARG A 111 6.77 -13.58 3.40
N ASN A 112 5.97 -14.45 2.80
CA ASN A 112 6.45 -15.53 1.98
C ASN A 112 6.79 -14.99 0.57
N ILE A 113 8.06 -15.10 0.19
CA ILE A 113 8.58 -14.57 -1.07
C ILE A 113 7.92 -15.21 -2.30
N GLU A 114 7.57 -16.50 -2.21
CA GLU A 114 6.88 -17.21 -3.29
C GLU A 114 5.45 -16.68 -3.47
N VAL A 115 4.73 -16.48 -2.37
CA VAL A 115 3.37 -15.93 -2.39
C VAL A 115 3.37 -14.51 -3.00
N ILE A 116 4.32 -13.68 -2.59
CA ILE A 116 4.45 -12.32 -3.12
C ILE A 116 4.80 -12.35 -4.61
N ALA A 117 5.72 -13.23 -5.02
CA ALA A 117 6.12 -13.36 -6.43
C ALA A 117 4.92 -13.76 -7.30
N TRP A 118 4.15 -14.78 -6.90
CA TRP A 118 2.96 -15.20 -7.63
C TRP A 118 1.86 -14.14 -7.62
N ALA A 119 1.60 -13.49 -6.49
CA ALA A 119 0.61 -12.42 -6.40
C ALA A 119 0.97 -11.24 -7.30
N THR A 120 2.25 -10.86 -7.34
CA THR A 120 2.75 -9.78 -8.21
C THR A 120 2.63 -10.16 -9.68
N LEU A 121 2.98 -11.40 -10.05
CA LEU A 121 2.87 -11.89 -11.42
C LEU A 121 1.42 -11.91 -11.91
N ILE A 122 0.51 -12.42 -11.08
CA ILE A 122 -0.94 -12.45 -11.39
C ILE A 122 -1.48 -11.02 -11.50
N GLY A 123 -1.12 -10.13 -10.58
CA GLY A 123 -1.52 -8.73 -10.62
C GLY A 123 -1.02 -8.02 -11.88
N ALA A 124 0.23 -8.23 -12.26
CA ALA A 124 0.80 -7.66 -13.49
C ALA A 124 0.09 -8.19 -14.74
N ALA A 125 -0.22 -9.48 -14.81
CA ALA A 125 -0.96 -10.06 -15.92
C ALA A 125 -2.38 -9.49 -16.03
N LEU A 126 -3.08 -9.33 -14.90
CA LEU A 126 -4.41 -8.72 -14.88
C LEU A 126 -4.37 -7.25 -15.31
N LEU A 127 -3.39 -6.48 -14.84
CA LEU A 127 -3.20 -5.09 -15.27
C LEU A 127 -2.93 -5.01 -16.77
N TYR A 128 -2.05 -5.85 -17.29
CA TYR A 128 -1.77 -5.90 -18.73
C TYR A 128 -3.01 -6.23 -19.56
N ILE A 129 -3.79 -7.22 -19.12
CA ILE A 129 -5.05 -7.59 -19.81
C ILE A 129 -6.04 -6.43 -19.78
N THR A 130 -6.26 -5.80 -18.63
CA THR A 130 -7.21 -4.69 -18.50
C THR A 130 -6.78 -3.47 -19.32
N ASP A 131 -5.48 -3.20 -19.42
CA ASP A 131 -4.94 -2.10 -20.23
C ASP A 131 -5.17 -2.35 -21.73
N GLN A 132 -4.99 -3.59 -22.19
CA GLN A 132 -5.22 -3.97 -23.60
C GLN A 132 -6.70 -3.92 -24.00
N PHE A 133 -7.63 -4.20 -23.09
CA PHE A 133 -9.07 -4.24 -23.38
C PHE A 133 -9.82 -3.00 -22.90
N GLY A 134 -9.17 -2.08 -22.20
CA GLY A 134 -9.77 -0.86 -21.63
C GLY A 134 -9.54 0.42 -22.44
N SER A 135 -8.78 0.34 -23.54
CA SER A 135 -8.49 1.46 -24.46
C SER A 135 -9.44 1.52 -25.64
#